data_ee7fe815e6868a8ce3b43a78592389a5
#
_entry.id   ee7fe815e6868a8ce3b43a78592389a5
#
_cell.length_a   1.000
_cell.length_b   1.000
_cell.length_c   1.000
_cell.angle_alpha   90.00
_cell.angle_beta   90.00
_cell.angle_gamma   90.00
#
_symmetry.space_group_name_H-M   'P 1'
#
loop_
_entity.id
_entity.type
_entity.pdbx_description
1 polymer ?
#
loop_
_entity_poly.entity_id
_entity_poly.type
_entity_poly.pdbx_seq_one_letter_code
_entity_poly.pdbx_strand_id
1 'polypeptide(L)'
;MKIAIPTRDGRRISSNIQSIMGFNVYEISEGEIIEETFISRKQIEKQIEESDIQQEGEKEKELSLISGIWDCQIVIANGFGKLMFEELVRAQKEVYITEAVDSRIAINHFIRQTLKNHPELA
;
A
#
# COMPACT_ATOMS: atom_id res chain seq x y z
N MET A 1 14.01 3.73 -4.14
CA MET A 1 12.56 4.01 -4.20
C MET A 1 11.80 2.81 -3.70
N LYS A 2 10.94 3.01 -2.70
CA LYS A 2 10.11 1.94 -2.15
C LYS A 2 8.65 2.13 -2.55
N ILE A 3 8.03 1.04 -2.97
CA ILE A 3 6.65 1.02 -3.44
C ILE A 3 5.87 0.01 -2.61
N ALA A 4 4.75 0.43 -2.02
CA ALA A 4 3.89 -0.44 -1.23
C ALA A 4 2.64 -0.82 -2.04
N ILE A 5 2.27 -2.09 -1.97
CA ILE A 5 1.06 -2.60 -2.62
C ILE A 5 0.26 -3.38 -1.59
N PRO A 6 -0.94 -2.92 -1.20
CA PRO A 6 -1.78 -3.65 -0.25
C PRO A 6 -2.26 -4.96 -0.88
N THR A 7 -2.20 -6.03 -0.11
CA THR A 7 -2.53 -7.36 -0.62
C THR A 7 -3.44 -8.13 0.34
N ARG A 8 -4.31 -8.97 -0.22
CA ARG A 8 -5.21 -9.83 0.55
C ARG A 8 -4.53 -11.12 0.99
N ASP A 9 -3.58 -11.62 0.21
CA ASP A 9 -3.00 -12.95 0.39
C ASP A 9 -1.49 -13.01 0.11
N GLY A 10 -0.85 -11.85 -0.06
CA GLY A 10 0.56 -11.74 -0.42
C GLY A 10 0.81 -11.67 -1.92
N ARG A 11 -0.21 -11.89 -2.75
CA ARG A 11 -0.07 -11.90 -4.21
C ARG A 11 -1.06 -10.97 -4.91
N ARG A 12 -2.34 -11.03 -4.54
CA ARG A 12 -3.39 -10.23 -5.16
C ARG A 12 -3.47 -8.86 -4.55
N ILE A 13 -3.59 -7.83 -5.40
CA ILE A 13 -3.78 -6.47 -4.94
C ILE A 13 -5.16 -6.35 -4.29
N SER A 14 -5.22 -5.77 -3.12
CA SER A 14 -6.49 -5.56 -2.43
C SER A 14 -7.19 -4.32 -2.95
N SER A 15 -8.52 -4.42 -3.11
CA SER A 15 -9.38 -3.27 -3.39
C SER A 15 -10.07 -2.72 -2.14
N ASN A 16 -9.82 -3.32 -0.99
CA ASN A 16 -10.46 -2.95 0.28
C ASN A 16 -9.43 -3.00 1.40
N ILE A 17 -9.13 -1.86 1.97
CA ILE A 17 -8.14 -1.73 3.05
C ILE A 17 -8.53 -2.54 4.30
N GLN A 18 -9.82 -2.78 4.53
CA GLN A 18 -10.29 -3.56 5.68
C GLN A 18 -9.91 -5.03 5.58
N SER A 19 -9.75 -5.56 4.36
CA SER A 19 -9.48 -6.96 4.13
C SER A 19 -8.03 -7.26 3.78
N ILE A 20 -7.13 -6.31 3.91
CA ILE A 20 -5.72 -6.56 3.60
C ILE A 20 -5.08 -7.46 4.65
N MET A 21 -4.18 -8.31 4.19
CA MET A 21 -3.31 -9.12 5.01
C MET A 21 -2.02 -8.40 5.35
N GLY A 22 -1.63 -7.47 4.50
CA GLY A 22 -0.43 -6.66 4.65
C GLY A 22 -0.09 -5.93 3.36
N PHE A 23 1.16 -5.52 3.28
CA PHE A 23 1.69 -4.83 2.10
C PHE A 23 2.87 -5.58 1.53
N ASN A 24 2.90 -5.74 0.22
CA ASN A 24 4.12 -6.10 -0.49
C ASN A 24 4.90 -4.81 -0.73
N VAL A 25 6.15 -4.77 -0.27
CA VAL A 25 7.01 -3.61 -0.43
C VAL A 25 8.16 -3.99 -1.37
N TYR A 26 8.29 -3.23 -2.45
CA TYR A 26 9.34 -3.43 -3.44
C TYR A 26 10.29 -2.25 -3.40
N GLU A 27 11.57 -2.54 -3.24
CA GLU A 27 12.60 -1.51 -3.41
C GLU A 27 13.14 -1.59 -4.82
N ILE A 28 13.11 -0.47 -5.53
CA ILE A 28 13.50 -0.38 -6.93
C ILE A 28 14.65 0.60 -7.07
N SER A 29 15.68 0.18 -7.80
CA SER A 29 16.81 1.02 -8.14
C SER A 29 17.20 0.75 -9.59
N GLU A 30 17.38 1.81 -10.35
CA GLU A 30 17.78 1.73 -11.76
C GLU A 30 16.91 0.81 -12.63
N GLY A 31 15.59 0.83 -12.35
CA GLY A 31 14.62 0.04 -13.10
C GLY A 31 14.56 -1.43 -12.71
N GLU A 32 15.23 -1.82 -11.63
CA GLU A 32 15.25 -3.21 -11.17
C GLU A 32 14.75 -3.34 -9.73
N ILE A 33 14.07 -4.44 -9.45
CA ILE A 33 13.67 -4.79 -8.08
C ILE A 33 14.90 -5.32 -7.35
N ILE A 34 15.35 -4.57 -6.32
CA ILE A 34 16.52 -4.98 -5.55
C ILE A 34 16.14 -5.65 -4.24
N GLU A 35 14.93 -5.43 -3.75
CA GLU A 35 14.44 -6.07 -2.54
C GLU A 35 12.91 -6.19 -2.60
N GLU A 36 12.39 -7.29 -2.08
CA GLU A 36 10.96 -7.54 -1.97
C GLU A 36 10.67 -8.03 -0.55
N THR A 37 9.79 -7.33 0.17
CA THR A 37 9.47 -7.61 1.56
C THR A 37 7.97 -7.61 1.75
N PHE A 38 7.47 -8.48 2.63
CA PHE A 38 6.08 -8.48 3.05
C PHE A 38 5.96 -7.94 4.47
N ILE A 39 5.14 -6.91 4.64
CA ILE A 39 4.86 -6.34 5.97
C ILE A 39 3.42 -6.72 6.32
N SER A 40 3.24 -7.58 7.33
CA SER A 40 1.91 -8.05 7.69
C SER A 40 1.14 -7.00 8.46
N ARG A 41 -0.18 -7.02 8.29
CA ARG A 41 -1.09 -6.17 9.07
C ARG A 41 -0.90 -6.37 10.57
N LYS A 42 -0.70 -7.62 11.00
CA LYS A 42 -0.48 -7.95 12.41
C LYS A 42 0.77 -7.29 12.97
N GLN A 43 1.84 -7.23 12.18
CA GLN A 43 3.08 -6.55 12.61
C GLN A 43 2.85 -5.06 12.80
N ILE A 44 2.10 -4.42 11.88
CA ILE A 44 1.79 -3.00 11.98
C ILE A 44 0.94 -2.73 13.22
N GLU A 45 -0.11 -3.52 13.43
CA GLU A 45 -1.00 -3.38 14.58
C GLU A 45 -0.26 -3.58 15.90
N LYS A 46 0.66 -4.54 15.95
CA LYS A 46 1.48 -4.80 17.13
C LYS A 46 2.38 -3.62 17.48
N GLN A 47 3.02 -3.02 16.47
CA GLN A 47 3.86 -1.84 16.70
C GLN A 47 3.07 -0.67 17.25
N ILE A 48 1.84 -0.50 16.79
CA ILE A 48 0.95 0.56 17.26
C ILE A 48 0.55 0.31 18.72
N GLU A 49 0.22 -0.91 19.10
CA GLU A 49 -0.10 -1.27 20.47
C GLU A 49 1.08 -1.01 21.43
N GLU A 50 2.30 -1.34 20.99
CA GLU A 50 3.52 -1.13 21.77
C GLU A 50 3.84 0.36 21.96
N SER A 51 3.37 1.23 21.08
CA SER A 51 3.60 2.68 21.17
C SER A 51 2.58 3.43 22.01
N ASP A 52 1.68 2.73 22.69
CA ASP A 52 0.61 3.28 23.54
C ASP A 52 -0.35 4.24 22.82
N ILE A 53 -0.41 4.17 21.51
CA ILE A 53 -1.36 4.95 20.73
C ILE A 53 -2.72 4.26 20.86
N GLN A 54 -3.64 4.89 21.58
CA GLN A 54 -5.00 4.39 21.68
C GLN A 54 -5.75 4.74 20.41
N GLN A 55 -6.25 3.71 19.74
CA GLN A 55 -7.06 3.89 18.54
C GLN A 55 -8.49 3.51 18.84
N GLU A 56 -9.38 4.45 18.58
CA GLU A 56 -10.81 4.24 18.75
C GLU A 56 -11.46 4.18 17.36
N GLY A 57 -12.01 3.01 17.00
CA GLY A 57 -12.74 2.82 15.77
C GLY A 57 -11.92 2.27 14.61
N GLU A 58 -12.64 1.74 13.60
CA GLU A 58 -12.03 1.09 12.45
C GLU A 58 -11.32 2.06 11.50
N LYS A 59 -11.82 3.30 11.38
CA LYS A 59 -11.20 4.29 10.52
C LYS A 59 -9.79 4.65 10.98
N GLU A 60 -9.62 4.84 12.28
CA GLU A 60 -8.31 5.11 12.86
C GLU A 60 -7.38 3.92 12.68
N LYS A 61 -7.89 2.69 12.80
CA LYS A 61 -7.10 1.48 12.55
C LYS A 61 -6.66 1.40 11.09
N GLU A 62 -7.56 1.69 10.15
CA GLU A 62 -7.23 1.71 8.73
C GLU A 62 -6.17 2.75 8.40
N LEU A 63 -6.36 3.98 8.91
CA LEU A 63 -5.41 5.06 8.68
C LEU A 63 -4.05 4.77 9.31
N SER A 64 -4.03 4.05 10.44
CA SER A 64 -2.79 3.69 11.11
C SER A 64 -1.95 2.70 10.30
N LEU A 65 -2.55 1.96 9.37
CA LEU A 65 -1.80 1.07 8.48
C LEU A 65 -0.80 1.84 7.62
N ILE A 66 -1.06 3.13 7.37
CA ILE A 66 -0.13 4.00 6.64
C ILE A 66 1.20 4.10 7.38
N SER A 67 1.20 4.01 8.71
CA SER A 67 2.43 4.06 9.48
C SER A 67 3.38 2.91 9.17
N GLY A 68 2.86 1.76 8.74
CA GLY A 68 3.68 0.61 8.36
C GLY A 68 4.41 0.78 7.03
N ILE A 69 3.99 1.76 6.24
CA ILE A 69 4.60 2.05 4.94
C ILE A 69 5.11 3.50 4.87
N TRP A 70 5.47 4.05 6.04
CA TRP A 70 5.90 5.44 6.15
C TRP A 70 7.11 5.76 5.26
N ASP A 71 7.99 4.79 5.04
CA ASP A 71 9.19 4.92 4.22
C ASP A 71 8.97 4.63 2.74
N CYS A 72 7.74 4.32 2.32
CA CYS A 72 7.40 4.09 0.93
C CYS A 72 6.93 5.39 0.29
N GLN A 73 7.49 5.75 -0.86
CA GLN A 73 7.15 6.96 -1.59
C GLN A 73 5.89 6.78 -2.43
N ILE A 74 5.64 5.56 -2.88
CA ILE A 74 4.59 5.24 -3.86
C ILE A 74 3.72 4.12 -3.30
N VAL A 75 2.41 4.21 -3.54
CA VAL A 75 1.45 3.17 -3.22
C VAL A 75 0.65 2.82 -4.47
N ILE A 76 0.57 1.54 -4.79
CA ILE A 76 -0.20 1.05 -5.93
C ILE A 76 -1.30 0.14 -5.40
N ALA A 77 -2.56 0.40 -5.77
CA ALA A 77 -3.69 -0.39 -5.31
C ALA A 77 -4.81 -0.47 -6.35
N ASN A 78 -5.81 -1.31 -6.10
CA ASN A 78 -7.03 -1.36 -6.93
C ASN A 78 -8.05 -0.30 -6.50
N GLY A 79 -7.97 0.18 -5.27
CA GLY A 79 -8.82 1.19 -4.69
C GLY A 79 -8.68 1.18 -3.19
N PHE A 80 -9.00 2.27 -2.53
CA PHE A 80 -8.90 2.38 -1.06
C PHE A 80 -10.15 2.94 -0.43
N GLY A 81 -11.01 3.54 -1.25
CA GLY A 81 -11.97 4.49 -0.77
C GLY A 81 -11.35 5.89 -0.66
N LYS A 82 -12.21 6.88 -0.70
CA LYS A 82 -11.80 8.29 -0.78
C LYS A 82 -10.95 8.74 0.41
N LEU A 83 -11.32 8.34 1.61
CA LEU A 83 -10.63 8.77 2.83
C LEU A 83 -9.17 8.32 2.83
N MET A 84 -8.93 7.07 2.54
CA MET A 84 -7.56 6.53 2.52
C MET A 84 -6.74 7.16 1.40
N PHE A 85 -7.33 7.36 0.23
CA PHE A 85 -6.67 8.04 -0.88
C PHE A 85 -6.22 9.45 -0.48
N GLU A 86 -7.13 10.22 0.13
CA GLU A 86 -6.81 11.59 0.58
C GLU A 86 -5.71 11.62 1.65
N GLU A 87 -5.73 10.66 2.57
CA GLU A 87 -4.70 10.59 3.62
C GLU A 87 -3.32 10.23 3.05
N LEU A 88 -3.27 9.35 2.06
CA LEU A 88 -2.01 9.01 1.39
C LEU A 88 -1.44 10.21 0.63
N VAL A 89 -2.30 10.94 -0.06
CA VAL A 89 -1.89 12.17 -0.76
C VAL A 89 -1.42 13.22 0.25
N ARG A 90 -2.12 13.37 1.36
CA ARG A 90 -1.73 14.30 2.43
C ARG A 90 -0.39 13.93 3.05
N ALA A 91 -0.08 12.64 3.11
CA ALA A 91 1.22 12.13 3.57
C ALA A 91 2.31 12.27 2.49
N GLN A 92 2.03 12.96 1.39
CA GLN A 92 2.95 13.21 0.28
C GLN A 92 3.37 11.94 -0.45
N LYS A 93 2.52 10.93 -0.47
CA LYS A 93 2.75 9.72 -1.24
C LYS A 93 2.13 9.84 -2.62
N GLU A 94 2.82 9.28 -3.61
CA GLU A 94 2.28 9.16 -4.96
C GLU A 94 1.42 7.90 -5.02
N VAL A 95 0.17 8.04 -5.46
CA VAL A 95 -0.81 6.95 -5.44
C VAL A 95 -1.23 6.60 -6.87
N TYR A 96 -1.12 5.31 -7.19
CA TYR A 96 -1.59 4.76 -8.45
C TYR A 96 -2.74 3.80 -8.18
N ILE A 97 -3.87 4.03 -8.83
CA ILE A 97 -5.02 3.11 -8.78
C ILE A 97 -5.04 2.34 -10.10
N THR A 98 -4.87 1.04 -10.02
CA THR A 98 -4.74 0.17 -11.18
C THR A 98 -5.85 -0.87 -11.24
N GLU A 99 -6.15 -1.37 -12.43
CA GLU A 99 -7.04 -2.50 -12.63
C GLU A 99 -6.29 -3.84 -12.56
N ALA A 100 -4.96 -3.82 -12.48
CA ALA A 100 -4.17 -5.04 -12.33
C ALA A 100 -4.57 -5.78 -11.06
N VAL A 101 -4.62 -7.09 -11.13
CA VAL A 101 -5.03 -7.95 -10.01
C VAL A 101 -3.83 -8.47 -9.22
N ASP A 102 -2.73 -8.75 -9.91
CA ASP A 102 -1.54 -9.35 -9.34
C ASP A 102 -0.49 -8.28 -9.02
N SER A 103 0.02 -8.31 -7.79
CA SER A 103 1.02 -7.36 -7.30
C SER A 103 2.28 -7.33 -8.17
N ARG A 104 2.78 -8.50 -8.54
CA ARG A 104 3.99 -8.62 -9.36
C ARG A 104 3.80 -8.07 -10.77
N ILE A 105 2.63 -8.30 -11.34
CA ILE A 105 2.28 -7.74 -12.66
C ILE A 105 2.23 -6.22 -12.57
N ALA A 106 1.61 -5.68 -11.54
CA ALA A 106 1.51 -4.22 -11.35
C ALA A 106 2.91 -3.59 -11.22
N ILE A 107 3.80 -4.17 -10.43
CA ILE A 107 5.13 -3.61 -10.23
C ILE A 107 5.96 -3.68 -11.52
N ASN A 108 5.81 -4.75 -12.31
CA ASN A 108 6.50 -4.86 -13.59
C ASN A 108 6.02 -3.81 -14.58
N HIS A 109 4.71 -3.55 -14.64
CA HIS A 109 4.16 -2.48 -15.47
C HIS A 109 4.64 -1.10 -15.01
N PHE A 110 4.72 -0.89 -13.71
CA PHE A 110 5.23 0.36 -13.16
C PHE A 110 6.68 0.60 -13.60
N ILE A 111 7.54 -0.41 -13.48
CA ILE A 111 8.95 -0.32 -13.87
C ILE A 111 9.08 0.00 -15.37
N ARG A 112 8.22 -0.59 -16.20
CA ARG A 112 8.20 -0.35 -17.65
C ARG A 112 7.49 0.94 -18.05
N GLN A 113 6.95 1.68 -17.07
CA GLN A 113 6.16 2.89 -17.29
C GLN A 113 4.89 2.64 -18.12
N THR A 114 4.34 1.42 -18.02
CA THR A 114 3.11 1.03 -18.72
C THR A 114 1.92 0.88 -17.80
N LEU A 115 2.09 1.13 -16.50
CA LEU A 115 1.00 1.06 -15.53
C LEU A 115 0.03 2.21 -15.76
N LYS A 116 -1.24 1.87 -15.94
CA LYS A 116 -2.30 2.87 -16.07
C LYS A 116 -2.80 3.27 -14.70
N ASN A 117 -2.96 4.57 -14.49
CA ASN A 117 -3.48 5.12 -13.25
C ASN A 117 -4.92 5.59 -13.46
N HIS A 118 -5.82 5.12 -12.60
CA HIS A 118 -7.24 5.41 -12.64
C HIS A 118 -7.68 6.03 -11.31
N PRO A 119 -7.28 7.28 -11.00
CA PRO A 119 -7.59 7.89 -9.71
C PRO A 119 -9.09 8.02 -9.44
N GLU A 120 -9.91 8.03 -10.48
CA GLU A 120 -11.37 8.06 -10.37
C GLU A 120 -11.96 6.81 -9.72
N LEU A 121 -11.18 5.72 -9.67
CA LEU A 121 -11.61 4.45 -9.05
C LEU A 121 -11.22 4.36 -7.57
N ALA A 122 -10.59 5.37 -7.06
CA ALA A 122 -10.13 5.39 -5.67
C ALA A 122 -11.29 5.37 -4.65
#